data_0d26132119eefb8da56ce7dba08a4a05
#
_entry.id   0d26132119eefb8da56ce7dba08a4a05
#
_cell.length_a   1.000
_cell.length_b   1.000
_cell.length_c   1.000
_cell.angle_alpha   90.00
_cell.angle_beta   90.00
_cell.angle_gamma   90.00
#
_symmetry.space_group_name_H-M   'P 1'
#
loop_
_entity.id
_entity.type
_entity.pdbx_description
1 polymer ?
#
loop_
_entity_poly.entity_id
_entity_poly.type
_entity_poly.pdbx_seq_one_letter_code
_entity_poly.pdbx_strand_id
1 'polypeptide(L)'
;MSGRHSLAAAACAALFLPAASSSPLRAVRRVEVSRDFAVQRADGAITVEARPLEGETPVEFARRVSKDDATAQRLLTLPGILAGTRSALLSYAALSDESKRAAITALFPSDVRATAGWLHIAVEEERLAEIAEWFTGAAGNVPALAKENALSLDVVPPGATVRIPVELLLAPFRDAESVPDTEPPNLVYDQDDRGRYAVYRLRKGEALYSAVVVRFTGRLDAVDVNDLAMTIAARSLIANVHAIPVGFPVKIPMEYLTEEFLPKDDPRSLERAREKAESAQFARPEIARGLAGVRVILDAGHGGRDTGTLHGGVWESTYVYDVACRLRRILAEKTRAEVLMTTKDSVLGWKVPDRDGLRSSRAQLLLTDPTYSLADPTVGVNLRWYLANSLIRRPGPDGTKVPPERTIFVSLHADSLHPSVRGAMVYVPGERYLRERYGKTGPAYAAYREVKEQPVVSFNRKERVASEGVSTALANGIIAALREAGLPVHSFSPVRTHVIRAGREWVPAVLRYNRVPNRVLVELANLGNEEDRALMKTRVFRDSLAESLASAVVAFFGGPPPELYGPVPPPPSKAAPQPVKPVPKKPRKKR
;
A
#
# COMPACT_ATOMS: atom_id res chain seq x y z
N MET A 1 -38.60 14.94 55.57
CA MET A 1 -39.23 14.74 54.27
C MET A 1 -38.18 14.10 53.35
N SER A 2 -38.32 12.81 53.19
CA SER A 2 -37.37 11.94 52.51
C SER A 2 -37.79 11.74 51.04
N GLY A 3 -36.96 12.13 50.13
CA GLY A 3 -37.12 11.80 48.69
C GLY A 3 -36.28 10.57 48.34
N ARG A 4 -36.88 9.42 48.22
CA ARG A 4 -36.30 8.17 47.71
C ARG A 4 -36.25 8.25 46.18
N HIS A 5 -35.07 8.25 45.61
CA HIS A 5 -34.90 7.95 44.18
C HIS A 5 -34.81 6.43 44.00
N SER A 6 -35.80 5.89 43.35
CA SER A 6 -35.88 4.49 42.96
C SER A 6 -35.02 4.26 41.75
N LEU A 7 -33.96 3.46 41.89
CA LEU A 7 -33.19 2.89 40.78
C LEU A 7 -34.01 1.69 40.24
N ALA A 8 -34.64 1.87 39.09
CA ALA A 8 -35.24 0.75 38.34
C ALA A 8 -34.15 -0.05 37.65
N ALA A 9 -33.84 -1.24 38.18
CA ALA A 9 -32.98 -2.20 37.53
C ALA A 9 -33.66 -2.75 36.26
N ALA A 10 -33.09 -2.52 35.08
CA ALA A 10 -33.56 -3.12 33.85
C ALA A 10 -33.10 -4.58 33.78
N ALA A 11 -34.05 -5.53 33.94
CA ALA A 11 -33.79 -6.94 33.71
C ALA A 11 -33.82 -7.23 32.20
N CYS A 12 -32.67 -7.63 31.64
CA CYS A 12 -32.55 -8.14 30.28
C CYS A 12 -32.92 -9.63 30.26
N ALA A 13 -33.86 -10.02 29.40
CA ALA A 13 -34.11 -11.43 29.09
C ALA A 13 -33.14 -11.88 28.00
N ALA A 14 -32.17 -12.72 28.35
CA ALA A 14 -31.21 -13.32 27.41
C ALA A 14 -31.82 -14.58 26.79
N LEU A 15 -31.83 -14.63 25.46
CA LEU A 15 -32.12 -15.85 24.71
C LEU A 15 -30.83 -16.58 24.39
N PHE A 16 -30.56 -17.67 25.11
CA PHE A 16 -29.56 -18.71 24.90
C PHE A 16 -28.09 -18.31 24.84
N LEU A 17 -27.40 -18.49 25.96
CA LEU A 17 -25.93 -18.64 26.00
C LEU A 17 -25.61 -20.15 26.12
N PRO A 18 -24.66 -20.70 25.35
CA PRO A 18 -24.08 -22.01 25.61
C PRO A 18 -23.14 -21.95 26.83
N ALA A 19 -23.02 -23.08 27.54
CA ALA A 19 -22.23 -23.21 28.75
C ALA A 19 -20.74 -22.89 28.57
N ALA A 20 -20.19 -22.09 29.49
CA ALA A 20 -18.83 -21.59 29.48
C ALA A 20 -17.79 -22.67 29.79
N SER A 21 -16.75 -22.76 28.96
CA SER A 21 -15.45 -23.35 29.28
C SER A 21 -14.56 -22.26 29.90
N SER A 22 -13.84 -22.57 30.98
CA SER A 22 -13.01 -21.63 31.75
C SER A 22 -11.71 -21.29 31.02
N SER A 23 -11.77 -20.27 30.16
CA SER A 23 -10.61 -19.55 29.64
C SER A 23 -10.53 -18.16 30.28
N PRO A 24 -9.38 -17.49 30.36
CA PRO A 24 -9.31 -16.14 30.93
C PRO A 24 -10.29 -15.21 30.19
N LEU A 25 -11.07 -14.44 30.96
CA LEU A 25 -12.07 -13.51 30.44
C LEU A 25 -11.43 -12.57 29.42
N ARG A 26 -11.81 -12.70 28.16
CA ARG A 26 -11.44 -11.74 27.12
C ARG A 26 -12.13 -10.40 27.40
N ALA A 27 -11.45 -9.31 27.06
CA ALA A 27 -11.99 -7.97 27.27
C ALA A 27 -13.32 -7.79 26.50
N VAL A 28 -14.34 -7.28 27.18
CA VAL A 28 -15.62 -6.95 26.54
C VAL A 28 -15.41 -5.72 25.67
N ARG A 29 -15.55 -5.88 24.35
CA ARG A 29 -15.49 -4.77 23.39
C ARG A 29 -16.91 -4.37 23.00
N ARG A 30 -17.30 -3.12 23.32
CA ARG A 30 -18.57 -2.52 22.90
C ARG A 30 -18.32 -1.35 21.96
N VAL A 31 -19.01 -1.30 20.83
CA VAL A 31 -18.93 -0.26 19.82
C VAL A 31 -20.34 0.30 19.57
N GLU A 32 -20.53 1.58 19.81
CA GLU A 32 -21.75 2.32 19.42
C GLU A 32 -21.66 2.65 17.92
N VAL A 33 -22.50 2.02 17.12
CA VAL A 33 -22.54 2.23 15.66
C VAL A 33 -23.41 3.42 15.31
N SER A 34 -24.55 3.55 16.04
CA SER A 34 -25.48 4.66 15.95
C SER A 34 -26.24 4.77 17.28
N ARG A 35 -27.15 5.75 17.43
CA ARG A 35 -28.00 5.88 18.62
C ARG A 35 -28.92 4.68 18.85
N ASP A 36 -29.22 3.95 17.79
CA ASP A 36 -30.18 2.83 17.75
C ASP A 36 -29.49 1.48 17.52
N PHE A 37 -28.16 1.42 17.39
CA PHE A 37 -27.44 0.19 17.10
C PHE A 37 -26.06 0.17 17.77
N ALA A 38 -25.87 -0.73 18.72
CA ALA A 38 -24.60 -0.98 19.38
C ALA A 38 -24.23 -2.45 19.28
N VAL A 39 -22.94 -2.74 19.08
CA VAL A 39 -22.41 -4.09 18.95
C VAL A 39 -21.50 -4.38 20.12
N GLN A 40 -21.63 -5.56 20.69
CA GLN A 40 -20.77 -6.04 21.76
C GLN A 40 -20.17 -7.38 21.38
N ARG A 41 -18.87 -7.53 21.61
CA ARG A 41 -18.17 -8.81 21.53
C ARG A 41 -17.65 -9.18 22.91
N ALA A 42 -18.00 -10.39 23.35
CA ALA A 42 -17.55 -10.97 24.61
C ALA A 42 -17.31 -12.47 24.42
N ASP A 43 -16.15 -12.97 24.83
CA ASP A 43 -15.77 -14.40 24.72
C ASP A 43 -16.01 -15.03 23.33
N GLY A 44 -15.72 -14.26 22.27
CA GLY A 44 -15.93 -14.68 20.88
C GLY A 44 -17.38 -14.58 20.38
N ALA A 45 -18.35 -14.34 21.26
CA ALA A 45 -19.74 -14.14 20.87
C ALA A 45 -20.02 -12.68 20.51
N ILE A 46 -20.68 -12.45 19.37
CA ILE A 46 -21.16 -11.13 18.95
C ILE A 46 -22.64 -11.01 19.28
N THR A 47 -22.98 -9.94 19.98
CA THR A 47 -24.37 -9.54 20.28
C THR A 47 -24.60 -8.10 19.83
N VAL A 48 -25.84 -7.80 19.48
CA VAL A 48 -26.26 -6.46 19.05
C VAL A 48 -27.41 -5.98 19.92
N GLU A 49 -27.25 -4.78 20.45
CA GLU A 49 -28.35 -4.02 21.07
C GLU A 49 -28.91 -3.07 20.01
N ALA A 50 -30.16 -3.28 19.61
CA ALA A 50 -30.83 -2.46 18.62
C ALA A 50 -32.08 -1.78 19.23
N ARG A 51 -32.40 -0.58 18.74
CA ARG A 51 -33.56 0.22 19.09
C ARG A 51 -34.36 0.59 17.86
N PRO A 52 -35.68 0.83 17.97
CA PRO A 52 -36.45 1.39 16.87
C PRO A 52 -35.90 2.74 16.43
N LEU A 53 -35.94 2.99 15.14
CA LEU A 53 -35.66 4.32 14.55
C LEU A 53 -36.85 5.26 14.85
N GLU A 54 -36.62 6.54 14.77
CA GLU A 54 -37.67 7.55 14.92
C GLU A 54 -38.77 7.35 13.86
N GLY A 55 -40.00 7.12 14.29
CA GLY A 55 -41.14 6.84 13.42
C GLY A 55 -41.28 5.37 12.96
N GLU A 56 -40.35 4.48 13.32
CA GLU A 56 -40.41 3.08 12.93
C GLU A 56 -41.43 2.29 13.80
N THR A 57 -42.31 1.56 13.15
CA THR A 57 -43.23 0.68 13.87
C THR A 57 -42.51 -0.53 14.46
N PRO A 58 -43.06 -1.17 15.55
CA PRO A 58 -42.45 -2.36 16.13
C PRO A 58 -42.28 -3.52 15.13
N VAL A 59 -43.15 -3.64 14.14
CA VAL A 59 -43.09 -4.69 13.12
C VAL A 59 -41.95 -4.40 12.12
N GLU A 60 -41.82 -3.15 11.69
CA GLU A 60 -40.72 -2.73 10.81
C GLU A 60 -39.38 -2.88 11.51
N PHE A 61 -39.29 -2.45 12.77
CA PHE A 61 -38.10 -2.66 13.59
C PHE A 61 -37.71 -4.13 13.69
N ALA A 62 -38.66 -5.00 14.05
CA ALA A 62 -38.40 -6.43 14.19
C ALA A 62 -37.91 -7.06 12.88
N ARG A 63 -38.50 -6.68 11.73
CA ARG A 63 -38.07 -7.15 10.41
C ARG A 63 -36.69 -6.62 10.01
N ARG A 64 -36.40 -5.36 10.28
CA ARG A 64 -35.13 -4.73 9.96
C ARG A 64 -33.93 -5.43 10.62
N VAL A 65 -34.07 -5.82 11.88
CA VAL A 65 -32.96 -6.38 12.65
C VAL A 65 -32.86 -7.91 12.59
N SER A 66 -33.95 -8.60 12.22
CA SER A 66 -34.04 -10.06 12.27
C SER A 66 -33.74 -10.73 10.93
N LYS A 67 -33.11 -11.90 10.97
CA LYS A 67 -32.74 -12.69 9.79
C LYS A 67 -33.94 -13.22 8.97
N ASP A 68 -35.07 -13.44 9.64
CA ASP A 68 -36.29 -14.02 9.05
C ASP A 68 -37.55 -13.63 9.83
N ASP A 69 -38.72 -13.85 9.23
CA ASP A 69 -40.01 -13.52 9.83
C ASP A 69 -40.27 -14.29 11.15
N ALA A 70 -39.76 -15.52 11.28
CA ALA A 70 -39.92 -16.30 12.50
C ALA A 70 -39.13 -15.68 13.66
N THR A 71 -37.94 -15.16 13.39
CA THR A 71 -37.12 -14.40 14.36
C THR A 71 -37.77 -13.06 14.70
N ALA A 72 -38.32 -12.35 13.72
CA ALA A 72 -39.05 -11.11 13.92
C ALA A 72 -40.31 -11.31 14.79
N GLN A 73 -41.07 -12.36 14.54
CA GLN A 73 -42.25 -12.71 15.37
C GLN A 73 -41.85 -12.99 16.81
N ARG A 74 -40.79 -13.76 17.05
CA ARG A 74 -40.27 -14.01 18.41
C ARG A 74 -39.83 -12.72 19.10
N LEU A 75 -39.19 -11.81 18.36
CA LEU A 75 -38.78 -10.52 18.89
C LEU A 75 -39.99 -9.69 19.35
N LEU A 76 -41.08 -9.71 18.59
CA LEU A 76 -42.33 -9.03 18.93
C LEU A 76 -43.02 -9.59 20.16
N THR A 77 -42.75 -10.84 20.56
CA THR A 77 -43.29 -11.40 21.81
C THR A 77 -42.57 -10.92 23.06
N LEU A 78 -41.41 -10.28 22.94
CA LEU A 78 -40.66 -9.78 24.09
C LEU A 78 -41.32 -8.55 24.71
N PRO A 79 -41.48 -8.53 26.08
CA PRO A 79 -42.07 -7.39 26.76
C PRO A 79 -41.37 -6.08 26.47
N GLY A 80 -42.10 -5.06 26.09
CA GLY A 80 -41.60 -3.70 25.83
C GLY A 80 -41.13 -3.43 24.38
N ILE A 81 -40.99 -4.44 23.52
CA ILE A 81 -40.70 -4.23 22.10
C ILE A 81 -41.93 -3.64 21.39
N LEU A 82 -43.11 -4.22 21.58
CA LEU A 82 -44.36 -3.68 21.03
C LEU A 82 -44.71 -2.28 21.54
N ALA A 83 -44.27 -1.94 22.75
CA ALA A 83 -44.46 -0.61 23.31
C ALA A 83 -43.39 0.41 22.87
N GLY A 84 -42.38 0.00 22.10
CA GLY A 84 -41.28 0.86 21.67
C GLY A 84 -40.37 1.37 22.80
N THR A 85 -40.50 0.80 24.02
CA THR A 85 -39.83 1.29 25.23
C THR A 85 -38.53 0.55 25.58
N ARG A 86 -38.19 -0.53 24.85
CA ARG A 86 -37.01 -1.37 25.12
C ARG A 86 -36.14 -1.55 23.89
N SER A 87 -34.81 -1.63 24.12
CA SER A 87 -33.85 -2.16 23.16
C SER A 87 -33.98 -3.68 23.05
N ALA A 88 -33.74 -4.21 21.85
CA ALA A 88 -33.63 -5.64 21.61
C ALA A 88 -32.16 -6.06 21.68
N LEU A 89 -31.87 -7.13 22.44
CA LEU A 89 -30.55 -7.76 22.41
C LEU A 89 -30.64 -9.04 21.56
N LEU A 90 -29.88 -9.05 20.44
CA LEU A 90 -29.87 -10.15 19.49
C LEU A 90 -28.48 -10.79 19.39
N SER A 91 -28.45 -12.13 19.29
CA SER A 91 -27.23 -12.83 18.92
C SER A 91 -26.93 -12.61 17.44
N TYR A 92 -25.66 -12.69 17.05
CA TYR A 92 -25.20 -12.52 15.65
C TYR A 92 -25.97 -13.43 14.67
N ALA A 93 -26.19 -14.68 15.03
CA ALA A 93 -26.92 -15.64 14.20
C ALA A 93 -28.41 -15.27 13.96
N ALA A 94 -28.99 -14.40 14.77
CA ALA A 94 -30.40 -13.95 14.65
C ALA A 94 -30.54 -12.67 13.81
N LEU A 95 -29.42 -11.99 13.45
CA LEU A 95 -29.43 -10.71 12.77
C LEU A 95 -29.78 -10.84 11.28
N SER A 96 -30.44 -9.81 10.75
CA SER A 96 -30.58 -9.60 9.30
C SER A 96 -29.20 -9.44 8.65
N ASP A 97 -29.13 -9.66 7.34
CA ASP A 97 -27.88 -9.54 6.57
C ASP A 97 -27.25 -8.14 6.67
N GLU A 98 -28.08 -7.11 6.63
CA GLU A 98 -27.63 -5.72 6.81
C GLU A 98 -27.06 -5.50 8.22
N SER A 99 -27.75 -6.00 9.26
CA SER A 99 -27.30 -5.90 10.65
C SER A 99 -26.02 -6.69 10.91
N LYS A 100 -25.83 -7.87 10.29
CA LYS A 100 -24.58 -8.65 10.35
C LYS A 100 -23.42 -7.87 9.76
N ARG A 101 -23.62 -7.30 8.56
CA ARG A 101 -22.59 -6.50 7.91
C ARG A 101 -22.21 -5.28 8.75
N ALA A 102 -23.21 -4.56 9.28
CA ALA A 102 -22.98 -3.41 10.15
C ALA A 102 -22.20 -3.81 11.41
N ALA A 103 -22.52 -4.95 12.04
CA ALA A 103 -21.83 -5.45 13.22
C ALA A 103 -20.36 -5.79 12.94
N ILE A 104 -20.07 -6.54 11.87
CA ILE A 104 -18.70 -6.92 11.50
C ILE A 104 -17.89 -5.68 11.12
N THR A 105 -18.42 -4.79 10.30
CA THR A 105 -17.70 -3.56 9.91
C THR A 105 -17.37 -2.67 11.11
N ALA A 106 -18.23 -2.64 12.13
CA ALA A 106 -17.99 -1.85 13.33
C ALA A 106 -16.93 -2.48 14.26
N LEU A 107 -16.93 -3.81 14.39
CA LEU A 107 -15.95 -4.53 15.21
C LEU A 107 -14.58 -4.62 14.51
N PHE A 108 -14.56 -4.76 13.20
CA PHE A 108 -13.37 -4.98 12.39
C PHE A 108 -13.27 -3.94 11.27
N PRO A 109 -13.00 -2.68 11.62
CA PRO A 109 -12.98 -1.58 10.63
C PRO A 109 -11.83 -1.68 9.62
N SER A 110 -10.86 -2.53 9.88
CA SER A 110 -9.71 -2.79 9.00
C SER A 110 -9.96 -3.90 7.99
N ASP A 111 -11.08 -4.60 8.09
CA ASP A 111 -11.44 -5.66 7.15
C ASP A 111 -11.70 -5.11 5.75
N VAL A 112 -11.32 -5.89 4.72
CA VAL A 112 -11.41 -5.47 3.32
C VAL A 112 -12.15 -6.51 2.48
N ARG A 113 -13.13 -6.06 1.69
CA ARG A 113 -13.73 -6.86 0.62
C ARG A 113 -12.79 -6.84 -0.59
N ALA A 114 -12.07 -7.95 -0.83
CA ALA A 114 -11.24 -8.16 -2.00
C ALA A 114 -12.02 -8.91 -3.09
N THR A 115 -11.58 -8.83 -4.36
CA THR A 115 -12.24 -9.50 -5.49
C THR A 115 -12.39 -11.02 -5.25
N ALA A 116 -11.37 -11.67 -4.68
CA ALA A 116 -11.35 -13.11 -4.41
C ALA A 116 -12.01 -13.53 -3.09
N GLY A 117 -12.49 -12.59 -2.26
CA GLY A 117 -13.09 -12.91 -0.97
C GLY A 117 -13.03 -11.75 0.03
N TRP A 118 -13.03 -12.07 1.31
CA TRP A 118 -12.93 -11.12 2.42
C TRP A 118 -11.59 -11.29 3.12
N LEU A 119 -10.91 -10.20 3.41
CA LEU A 119 -9.70 -10.18 4.22
C LEU A 119 -10.08 -9.69 5.61
N HIS A 120 -10.12 -10.60 6.57
CA HIS A 120 -10.36 -10.30 7.97
C HIS A 120 -9.04 -10.10 8.69
N ILE A 121 -8.93 -9.01 9.45
CA ILE A 121 -7.74 -8.69 10.24
C ILE A 121 -8.08 -8.85 11.70
N ALA A 122 -7.51 -9.87 12.34
CA ALA A 122 -7.74 -10.17 13.74
C ALA A 122 -7.33 -9.00 14.64
N VAL A 123 -8.24 -8.47 15.45
CA VAL A 123 -7.96 -7.33 16.35
C VAL A 123 -7.45 -7.76 17.72
N GLU A 124 -7.68 -9.01 18.07
CA GLU A 124 -7.18 -9.69 19.28
C GLU A 124 -6.90 -11.16 18.93
N GLU A 125 -6.55 -11.99 19.90
CA GLU A 125 -6.45 -13.42 19.68
C GLU A 125 -7.85 -13.98 19.37
N GLU A 126 -8.05 -14.56 18.19
CA GLU A 126 -9.33 -15.05 17.68
C GLU A 126 -9.25 -16.51 17.33
N ARG A 127 -10.37 -17.24 17.48
CA ARG A 127 -10.42 -18.63 17.04
C ARG A 127 -10.88 -18.71 15.59
N LEU A 128 -10.25 -19.57 14.81
CA LEU A 128 -10.63 -19.77 13.41
C LEU A 128 -12.10 -20.23 13.28
N ALA A 129 -12.62 -20.94 14.30
CA ALA A 129 -14.03 -21.34 14.38
C ALA A 129 -14.98 -20.13 14.55
N GLU A 130 -14.59 -19.12 15.32
CA GLU A 130 -15.34 -17.87 15.48
C GLU A 130 -15.40 -17.12 14.15
N ILE A 131 -14.25 -16.98 13.48
CA ILE A 131 -14.15 -16.33 12.17
C ILE A 131 -15.00 -17.08 11.12
N ALA A 132 -14.93 -18.41 11.11
CA ALA A 132 -15.75 -19.23 10.21
C ALA A 132 -17.24 -18.98 10.43
N GLU A 133 -17.69 -18.92 11.69
CA GLU A 133 -19.09 -18.67 12.02
C GLU A 133 -19.54 -17.26 11.62
N TRP A 134 -18.70 -16.25 11.84
CA TRP A 134 -19.07 -14.86 11.51
C TRP A 134 -19.21 -14.63 10.00
N PHE A 135 -18.29 -15.15 9.21
CA PHE A 135 -18.23 -14.86 7.77
C PHE A 135 -18.89 -15.90 6.89
N THR A 136 -18.96 -17.15 7.34
CA THR A 136 -19.50 -18.27 6.54
C THR A 136 -20.77 -18.88 7.12
N GLY A 137 -21.16 -18.49 8.33
CA GLY A 137 -22.33 -19.01 9.03
C GLY A 137 -22.16 -20.44 9.56
N ALA A 138 -20.98 -21.05 9.43
CA ALA A 138 -20.74 -22.43 9.83
C ALA A 138 -19.31 -22.66 10.34
N ALA A 139 -19.15 -23.04 11.60
CA ALA A 139 -17.86 -23.48 12.14
C ALA A 139 -17.28 -24.70 11.41
N GLY A 140 -18.11 -25.48 10.70
CA GLY A 140 -17.66 -26.59 9.85
C GLY A 140 -16.74 -26.20 8.69
N ASN A 141 -16.65 -24.92 8.35
CA ASN A 141 -15.77 -24.40 7.30
C ASN A 141 -14.31 -24.13 7.79
N VAL A 142 -14.02 -24.38 9.07
CA VAL A 142 -12.65 -24.25 9.62
C VAL A 142 -11.59 -24.97 8.80
N PRO A 143 -11.75 -26.24 8.37
CA PRO A 143 -10.72 -26.92 7.57
C PRO A 143 -10.44 -26.22 6.23
N ALA A 144 -11.46 -25.66 5.58
CA ALA A 144 -11.32 -24.93 4.34
C ALA A 144 -10.57 -23.61 4.55
N LEU A 145 -10.90 -22.86 5.61
CA LEU A 145 -10.20 -21.63 5.98
C LEU A 145 -8.76 -21.89 6.40
N ALA A 146 -8.51 -22.94 7.19
CA ALA A 146 -7.16 -23.33 7.60
C ALA A 146 -6.27 -23.66 6.38
N LYS A 147 -6.82 -24.41 5.42
CA LYS A 147 -6.14 -24.75 4.17
C LYS A 147 -5.82 -23.51 3.33
N GLU A 148 -6.80 -22.63 3.13
CA GLU A 148 -6.65 -21.39 2.33
C GLU A 148 -5.55 -20.47 2.92
N ASN A 149 -5.45 -20.43 4.24
CA ASN A 149 -4.54 -19.54 4.96
C ASN A 149 -3.25 -20.20 5.43
N ALA A 150 -3.02 -21.46 5.08
CA ALA A 150 -1.88 -22.28 5.56
C ALA A 150 -1.73 -22.25 7.10
N LEU A 151 -2.85 -22.20 7.82
CA LEU A 151 -2.86 -22.16 9.28
C LEU A 151 -2.84 -23.58 9.87
N SER A 152 -1.92 -23.81 10.79
CA SER A 152 -1.80 -25.08 11.54
C SER A 152 -2.41 -25.03 12.93
N LEU A 153 -2.86 -23.86 13.37
CA LEU A 153 -3.43 -23.62 14.70
C LEU A 153 -4.85 -23.09 14.59
N ASP A 154 -5.71 -23.45 15.57
CA ASP A 154 -7.07 -22.92 15.69
C ASP A 154 -7.14 -21.45 16.15
N VAL A 155 -6.00 -20.88 16.51
CA VAL A 155 -5.89 -19.54 17.08
C VAL A 155 -5.18 -18.62 16.10
N VAL A 156 -5.80 -17.50 15.81
CA VAL A 156 -5.32 -16.42 14.95
C VAL A 156 -4.80 -15.29 15.84
N PRO A 157 -3.51 -14.95 15.78
CA PRO A 157 -2.96 -13.89 16.62
C PRO A 157 -3.40 -12.50 16.16
N PRO A 158 -3.40 -11.50 17.05
CA PRO A 158 -3.72 -10.11 16.70
C PRO A 158 -2.88 -9.60 15.54
N GLY A 159 -3.51 -8.90 14.59
CA GLY A 159 -2.88 -8.34 13.40
C GLY A 159 -2.66 -9.34 12.26
N ALA A 160 -2.96 -10.63 12.46
CA ALA A 160 -2.93 -11.60 11.38
C ALA A 160 -4.14 -11.42 10.44
N THR A 161 -3.90 -11.63 9.15
CA THR A 161 -4.95 -11.56 8.14
C THR A 161 -5.44 -12.96 7.81
N VAL A 162 -6.76 -13.17 7.86
CA VAL A 162 -7.43 -14.40 7.43
C VAL A 162 -8.21 -14.11 6.15
N ARG A 163 -7.86 -14.80 5.08
CA ARG A 163 -8.61 -14.75 3.83
C ARG A 163 -9.80 -15.71 3.89
N ILE A 164 -10.99 -15.19 3.64
CA ILE A 164 -12.21 -15.97 3.49
C ILE A 164 -12.61 -15.97 2.02
N PRO A 165 -12.52 -17.11 1.31
CA PRO A 165 -12.87 -17.22 -0.11
C PRO A 165 -14.31 -16.79 -0.38
N VAL A 166 -14.56 -16.18 -1.55
CA VAL A 166 -15.88 -15.62 -1.90
C VAL A 166 -16.99 -16.67 -1.89
N GLU A 167 -16.68 -17.89 -2.26
CA GLU A 167 -17.60 -19.02 -2.30
C GLU A 167 -18.06 -19.48 -0.92
N LEU A 168 -17.30 -19.17 0.14
CA LEU A 168 -17.65 -19.51 1.51
C LEU A 168 -18.38 -18.36 2.23
N LEU A 169 -18.36 -17.16 1.68
CA LEU A 169 -18.96 -15.99 2.32
C LEU A 169 -20.48 -16.06 2.39
N LEU A 170 -21.04 -15.65 3.52
CA LEU A 170 -22.45 -15.30 3.63
C LEU A 170 -22.82 -14.18 2.64
N ALA A 171 -24.10 -14.15 2.21
CA ALA A 171 -24.63 -13.16 1.27
C ALA A 171 -24.23 -11.70 1.61
N PRO A 172 -24.38 -11.22 2.87
CA PRO A 172 -24.04 -9.84 3.20
C PRO A 172 -22.58 -9.45 2.97
N PHE A 173 -21.67 -10.42 2.91
CA PHE A 173 -20.25 -10.19 2.63
C PHE A 173 -19.87 -10.49 1.19
N ARG A 174 -20.58 -11.42 0.54
CA ARG A 174 -20.39 -11.78 -0.87
C ARG A 174 -20.84 -10.65 -1.78
N ASP A 175 -22.07 -10.19 -1.54
CA ASP A 175 -22.76 -9.18 -2.33
C ASP A 175 -22.45 -7.75 -1.84
N ALA A 176 -21.62 -7.61 -0.79
CA ALA A 176 -21.01 -6.34 -0.49
C ALA A 176 -20.29 -5.91 -1.77
N GLU A 177 -20.86 -4.90 -2.43
CA GLU A 177 -20.13 -4.22 -3.49
C GLU A 177 -18.72 -4.01 -2.95
N SER A 178 -17.74 -4.57 -3.64
CA SER A 178 -16.40 -3.99 -3.62
C SER A 178 -16.67 -2.56 -4.01
N VAL A 179 -16.76 -1.65 -3.03
CA VAL A 179 -16.95 -0.24 -3.32
C VAL A 179 -15.82 0.06 -4.27
N PRO A 180 -16.06 0.27 -5.55
CA PRO A 180 -15.03 0.79 -6.39
C PRO A 180 -14.66 2.09 -5.70
N ASP A 181 -13.39 2.30 -5.40
CA ASP A 181 -12.82 3.62 -5.08
C ASP A 181 -13.02 4.61 -6.26
N THR A 182 -13.89 4.29 -7.17
CA THR A 182 -14.04 4.79 -8.54
C THR A 182 -15.23 5.68 -8.79
N GLU A 183 -16.15 5.88 -7.86
CA GLU A 183 -16.94 7.09 -7.97
C GLU A 183 -16.08 8.28 -7.55
N PRO A 184 -15.77 9.19 -8.48
CA PRO A 184 -15.08 10.41 -8.10
C PRO A 184 -15.91 11.06 -6.97
N PRO A 185 -15.26 11.50 -5.89
CA PRO A 185 -15.98 12.12 -4.79
C PRO A 185 -16.76 13.29 -5.35
N ASN A 186 -18.05 13.32 -5.08
CA ASN A 186 -18.89 14.41 -5.56
C ASN A 186 -18.58 15.66 -4.72
N LEU A 187 -17.61 16.45 -5.20
CA LEU A 187 -17.28 17.77 -4.63
C LEU A 187 -18.22 18.81 -5.20
N VAL A 188 -18.84 19.58 -4.33
CA VAL A 188 -19.62 20.77 -4.70
C VAL A 188 -18.75 21.99 -4.44
N TYR A 189 -18.59 22.85 -5.43
CA TYR A 189 -17.76 24.06 -5.31
C TYR A 189 -18.63 25.27 -5.01
N ASP A 190 -18.17 26.09 -4.07
CA ASP A 190 -18.89 27.27 -3.61
C ASP A 190 -17.90 28.37 -3.17
N GLN A 191 -18.41 29.53 -2.81
CA GLN A 191 -17.63 30.69 -2.38
C GLN A 191 -18.35 31.42 -1.25
N ASP A 192 -17.56 31.91 -0.27
CA ASP A 192 -18.03 32.83 0.76
C ASP A 192 -17.01 33.98 0.93
N ASP A 193 -17.22 34.84 1.95
CA ASP A 193 -16.34 35.97 2.29
C ASP A 193 -14.88 35.55 2.60
N ARG A 194 -14.65 34.27 2.95
CA ARG A 194 -13.33 33.70 3.23
C ARG A 194 -12.70 33.01 2.01
N GLY A 195 -13.31 33.12 0.82
CA GLY A 195 -12.78 32.60 -0.44
C GLY A 195 -13.50 31.36 -0.96
N ARG A 196 -13.02 30.86 -2.11
CA ARG A 196 -13.57 29.67 -2.79
C ARG A 196 -13.19 28.38 -2.05
N TYR A 197 -14.11 27.42 -2.02
CA TYR A 197 -13.90 26.13 -1.38
C TYR A 197 -14.68 25.01 -2.08
N ALA A 198 -14.23 23.77 -1.88
CA ALA A 198 -15.01 22.59 -2.20
C ALA A 198 -15.71 22.07 -0.94
N VAL A 199 -16.90 21.53 -1.07
CA VAL A 199 -17.64 20.85 -0.01
C VAL A 199 -17.60 19.35 -0.26
N TYR A 200 -17.10 18.63 0.72
CA TYR A 200 -17.20 17.17 0.79
C TYR A 200 -18.08 16.75 1.96
N ARG A 201 -19.00 15.82 1.75
CA ARG A 201 -19.82 15.27 2.82
C ARG A 201 -19.23 13.95 3.29
N LEU A 202 -18.73 13.92 4.55
CA LEU A 202 -18.14 12.72 5.14
C LEU A 202 -19.13 11.55 5.11
N ARG A 203 -18.65 10.41 4.64
CA ARG A 203 -19.39 9.15 4.65
C ARG A 203 -19.17 8.39 5.96
N LYS A 204 -19.97 7.37 6.21
CA LYS A 204 -19.82 6.51 7.40
C LYS A 204 -18.46 5.82 7.39
N GLY A 205 -17.72 5.91 8.49
CA GLY A 205 -16.38 5.33 8.64
C GLY A 205 -15.24 6.17 8.09
N GLU A 206 -15.51 7.30 7.43
CA GLU A 206 -14.47 8.23 6.98
C GLU A 206 -14.02 9.17 8.09
N ALA A 207 -12.73 9.46 8.13
CA ALA A 207 -12.11 10.42 9.03
C ALA A 207 -11.58 11.65 8.27
N LEU A 208 -11.57 12.82 8.93
CA LEU A 208 -11.08 14.07 8.34
C LEU A 208 -9.66 13.92 7.77
N TYR A 209 -8.78 13.25 8.48
CA TYR A 209 -7.37 13.09 8.11
C TYR A 209 -7.20 12.29 6.80
N SER A 210 -7.76 11.10 6.73
CA SER A 210 -7.60 10.19 5.57
C SER A 210 -8.53 10.52 4.41
N ALA A 211 -9.83 10.69 4.69
CA ALA A 211 -10.84 10.85 3.65
C ALA A 211 -10.91 12.27 3.09
N VAL A 212 -10.41 13.27 3.80
CA VAL A 212 -10.39 14.66 3.32
C VAL A 212 -8.98 15.13 3.05
N VAL A 213 -8.12 15.23 4.08
CA VAL A 213 -6.79 15.83 3.89
C VAL A 213 -5.93 14.99 2.95
N VAL A 214 -5.71 13.72 3.27
CA VAL A 214 -4.85 12.85 2.45
C VAL A 214 -5.41 12.71 1.04
N ARG A 215 -6.72 12.49 0.90
CA ARG A 215 -7.38 12.25 -0.38
C ARG A 215 -7.34 13.46 -1.30
N PHE A 216 -7.82 14.61 -0.83
CA PHE A 216 -8.06 15.78 -1.70
C PHE A 216 -6.87 16.72 -1.81
N THR A 217 -5.95 16.68 -0.86
CA THR A 217 -4.81 17.61 -0.83
C THR A 217 -3.47 16.94 -1.14
N GLY A 218 -3.44 15.62 -1.24
CA GLY A 218 -2.22 14.86 -1.51
C GLY A 218 -1.16 14.91 -0.39
N ARG A 219 -1.47 15.56 0.75
CA ARG A 219 -0.56 15.64 1.90
C ARG A 219 -0.45 14.28 2.58
N LEU A 220 0.77 13.86 2.91
CA LEU A 220 1.06 12.55 3.51
C LEU A 220 1.92 12.67 4.77
N ASP A 221 2.76 13.68 4.86
CA ASP A 221 3.58 13.95 6.05
C ASP A 221 2.68 14.20 7.27
N ALA A 222 3.02 13.58 8.41
CA ALA A 222 2.15 13.62 9.58
C ALA A 222 1.90 15.03 10.11
N VAL A 223 2.91 15.91 10.08
CA VAL A 223 2.78 17.31 10.53
C VAL A 223 1.86 18.06 9.57
N ASP A 224 2.13 17.98 8.26
CA ASP A 224 1.32 18.65 7.23
C ASP A 224 -0.16 18.20 7.26
N VAL A 225 -0.41 16.90 7.47
CA VAL A 225 -1.77 16.35 7.56
C VAL A 225 -2.50 16.87 8.79
N ASN A 226 -1.83 16.89 9.95
CA ASN A 226 -2.44 17.38 11.18
C ASN A 226 -2.74 18.88 11.11
N ASP A 227 -1.78 19.69 10.66
CA ASP A 227 -1.94 21.14 10.55
C ASP A 227 -3.04 21.53 9.59
N LEU A 228 -3.10 20.84 8.43
CA LEU A 228 -4.12 21.10 7.44
C LEU A 228 -5.50 20.58 7.88
N ALA A 229 -5.56 19.46 8.61
CA ALA A 229 -6.81 18.98 9.21
C ALA A 229 -7.41 20.00 10.18
N MET A 230 -6.58 20.62 11.02
CA MET A 230 -7.03 21.69 11.93
C MET A 230 -7.49 22.94 11.16
N THR A 231 -6.79 23.31 10.10
CA THR A 231 -7.19 24.42 9.21
C THR A 231 -8.55 24.16 8.56
N ILE A 232 -8.76 22.98 8.01
CA ILE A 232 -10.03 22.57 7.39
C ILE A 232 -11.13 22.45 8.45
N ALA A 233 -10.84 21.94 9.65
CA ALA A 233 -11.79 21.88 10.75
C ALA A 233 -12.27 23.29 11.16
N ALA A 234 -11.36 24.24 11.33
CA ALA A 234 -11.68 25.63 11.63
C ALA A 234 -12.48 26.31 10.51
N ARG A 235 -12.12 26.00 9.23
CA ARG A 235 -12.85 26.51 8.04
C ARG A 235 -14.28 25.98 7.99
N SER A 236 -14.49 24.75 8.46
CA SER A 236 -15.76 24.03 8.43
C SER A 236 -16.58 24.19 9.73
N LEU A 237 -16.07 24.93 10.74
CA LEU A 237 -16.69 25.06 12.07
C LEU A 237 -16.84 23.72 12.81
N ILE A 238 -15.89 22.80 12.62
CA ILE A 238 -15.84 21.51 13.31
C ILE A 238 -15.21 21.72 14.68
N ALA A 239 -16.00 21.52 15.74
CA ALA A 239 -15.53 21.67 17.12
C ALA A 239 -14.68 20.47 17.60
N ASN A 240 -14.96 19.26 17.12
CA ASN A 240 -14.26 18.03 17.49
C ASN A 240 -14.01 17.15 16.27
N VAL A 241 -12.75 17.04 15.87
CA VAL A 241 -12.33 16.25 14.70
C VAL A 241 -12.50 14.73 14.87
N HIS A 242 -12.68 14.26 16.12
CA HIS A 242 -12.92 12.86 16.43
C HIS A 242 -14.41 12.47 16.48
N ALA A 243 -15.31 13.44 16.34
CA ALA A 243 -16.75 13.25 16.46
C ALA A 243 -17.52 14.05 15.40
N ILE A 244 -17.13 13.92 14.15
CA ILE A 244 -17.79 14.60 13.02
C ILE A 244 -18.97 13.74 12.57
N PRO A 245 -20.21 14.28 12.51
CA PRO A 245 -21.37 13.53 12.05
C PRO A 245 -21.24 13.06 10.60
N VAL A 246 -21.82 11.91 10.28
CA VAL A 246 -21.95 11.44 8.89
C VAL A 246 -22.79 12.46 8.09
N GLY A 247 -22.35 12.76 6.87
CA GLY A 247 -22.97 13.76 6.00
C GLY A 247 -22.60 15.21 6.32
N PHE A 248 -21.77 15.46 7.34
CA PHE A 248 -21.31 16.80 7.68
C PHE A 248 -20.57 17.45 6.50
N PRO A 249 -20.91 18.69 6.11
CA PRO A 249 -20.27 19.38 5.00
C PRO A 249 -18.90 19.94 5.41
N VAL A 250 -17.83 19.30 4.97
CA VAL A 250 -16.46 19.75 5.19
C VAL A 250 -16.06 20.70 4.08
N LYS A 251 -15.68 21.93 4.42
CA LYS A 251 -15.22 22.97 3.49
C LYS A 251 -13.70 22.88 3.31
N ILE A 252 -13.26 22.56 2.11
CA ILE A 252 -11.85 22.45 1.74
C ILE A 252 -11.48 23.66 0.89
N PRO A 253 -10.61 24.58 1.35
CA PRO A 253 -10.19 25.73 0.55
C PRO A 253 -9.53 25.29 -0.76
N MET A 254 -9.83 25.98 -1.86
CA MET A 254 -9.42 25.62 -3.22
C MET A 254 -7.90 25.56 -3.41
N GLU A 255 -7.16 26.36 -2.65
CA GLU A 255 -5.69 26.41 -2.69
C GLU A 255 -5.03 25.13 -2.18
N TYR A 256 -5.74 24.31 -1.40
CA TYR A 256 -5.21 23.04 -0.88
C TYR A 256 -5.57 21.84 -1.75
N LEU A 257 -6.54 21.97 -2.67
CA LEU A 257 -6.91 20.87 -3.55
C LEU A 257 -5.79 20.55 -4.55
N THR A 258 -5.54 19.24 -4.73
CA THR A 258 -4.73 18.80 -5.86
C THR A 258 -5.48 19.04 -7.17
N GLU A 259 -4.75 19.13 -8.27
CA GLU A 259 -5.29 19.54 -9.59
C GLU A 259 -6.38 18.61 -10.10
N GLU A 260 -6.38 17.33 -9.70
CA GLU A 260 -7.41 16.37 -10.11
C GLU A 260 -8.78 16.62 -9.45
N PHE A 261 -8.81 17.34 -8.31
CA PHE A 261 -10.02 17.68 -7.56
C PHE A 261 -10.43 19.13 -7.73
N LEU A 262 -9.86 19.84 -8.67
CA LEU A 262 -10.30 21.16 -9.06
C LEU A 262 -11.47 21.08 -10.07
N PRO A 263 -12.28 22.14 -10.19
CA PRO A 263 -13.26 22.23 -11.26
C PRO A 263 -12.63 21.98 -12.63
N LYS A 264 -13.37 21.35 -13.55
CA LYS A 264 -12.85 20.97 -14.88
C LYS A 264 -12.42 22.17 -15.73
N ASP A 265 -12.94 23.35 -15.45
CA ASP A 265 -12.63 24.62 -16.09
C ASP A 265 -11.50 25.40 -15.40
N ASP A 266 -10.99 24.91 -14.25
CA ASP A 266 -9.85 25.53 -13.59
C ASP A 266 -8.58 25.36 -14.46
N PRO A 267 -7.81 26.45 -14.71
CA PRO A 267 -6.61 26.38 -15.55
C PRO A 267 -5.61 25.31 -15.11
N ARG A 268 -5.42 25.07 -13.80
CA ARG A 268 -4.53 24.05 -13.25
C ARG A 268 -5.00 22.64 -13.60
N SER A 269 -6.31 22.38 -13.52
CA SER A 269 -6.92 21.10 -13.91
C SER A 269 -6.72 20.83 -15.40
N LEU A 270 -6.94 21.83 -16.26
CA LEU A 270 -6.76 21.73 -17.70
C LEU A 270 -5.29 21.49 -18.08
N GLU A 271 -4.35 22.18 -17.44
CA GLU A 271 -2.92 21.98 -17.65
C GLU A 271 -2.50 20.56 -17.26
N ARG A 272 -2.92 20.08 -16.09
CA ARG A 272 -2.64 18.71 -15.63
C ARG A 272 -3.21 17.64 -16.55
N ALA A 273 -4.43 17.85 -17.07
CA ALA A 273 -5.02 16.92 -18.04
C ALA A 273 -4.20 16.85 -19.34
N ARG A 274 -3.67 17.99 -19.82
CA ARG A 274 -2.79 18.04 -20.99
C ARG A 274 -1.47 17.32 -20.74
N GLU A 275 -0.79 17.59 -19.62
CA GLU A 275 0.45 16.92 -19.23
C GLU A 275 0.26 15.40 -19.16
N LYS A 276 -0.82 14.94 -18.52
CA LYS A 276 -1.16 13.52 -18.42
C LYS A 276 -1.42 12.89 -19.81
N ALA A 277 -2.13 13.58 -20.68
CA ALA A 277 -2.38 13.11 -22.05
C ALA A 277 -1.08 13.06 -22.89
N GLU A 278 -0.20 14.05 -22.74
CA GLU A 278 1.08 14.09 -23.41
C GLU A 278 2.01 12.94 -22.94
N SER A 279 2.11 12.72 -21.63
CA SER A 279 2.95 11.65 -21.09
C SER A 279 2.40 10.26 -21.42
N ALA A 280 1.09 10.08 -21.47
CA ALA A 280 0.45 8.81 -21.80
C ALA A 280 0.79 8.28 -23.21
N GLN A 281 1.15 9.16 -24.16
CA GLN A 281 1.58 8.76 -25.50
C GLN A 281 2.88 7.94 -25.49
N PHE A 282 3.69 8.09 -24.45
CA PHE A 282 4.96 7.37 -24.27
C PHE A 282 4.85 6.14 -23.37
N ALA A 283 3.66 5.79 -22.86
CA ALA A 283 3.44 4.69 -21.91
C ALA A 283 3.59 3.27 -22.52
N ARG A 284 4.26 3.13 -23.66
CA ARG A 284 4.47 1.83 -24.32
C ARG A 284 5.89 1.35 -24.10
N PRO A 285 6.10 0.32 -23.25
CA PRO A 285 7.41 -0.29 -23.08
C PRO A 285 7.81 -1.12 -24.31
N GLU A 286 9.11 -1.27 -24.51
CA GLU A 286 9.64 -2.17 -25.52
C GLU A 286 9.48 -3.63 -25.05
N ILE A 287 8.95 -4.51 -25.90
CA ILE A 287 8.69 -5.91 -25.53
C ILE A 287 10.01 -6.70 -25.51
N ALA A 288 10.25 -7.44 -24.41
CA ALA A 288 11.42 -8.32 -24.27
C ALA A 288 11.03 -9.64 -23.58
N ARG A 289 10.86 -10.70 -24.36
CA ARG A 289 10.49 -12.01 -23.84
C ARG A 289 11.53 -12.57 -22.87
N GLY A 290 11.08 -12.97 -21.68
CA GLY A 290 11.91 -13.55 -20.63
C GLY A 290 12.99 -12.60 -20.14
N LEU A 291 12.82 -11.30 -20.32
CA LEU A 291 13.75 -10.23 -19.99
C LEU A 291 15.15 -10.37 -20.62
N ALA A 292 15.29 -11.09 -21.72
CA ALA A 292 16.56 -11.17 -22.45
C ALA A 292 16.96 -9.79 -23.00
N GLY A 293 18.19 -9.34 -22.68
CA GLY A 293 18.67 -8.01 -23.05
C GLY A 293 18.06 -6.86 -22.24
N VAL A 294 17.39 -7.17 -21.12
CA VAL A 294 16.88 -6.19 -20.16
C VAL A 294 17.87 -6.03 -19.01
N ARG A 295 18.10 -4.79 -18.60
CA ARG A 295 18.87 -4.43 -17.41
C ARG A 295 17.93 -3.95 -16.31
N VAL A 296 18.02 -4.55 -15.12
CA VAL A 296 17.29 -4.15 -13.92
C VAL A 296 18.29 -3.59 -12.91
N ILE A 297 18.19 -2.32 -12.60
CA ILE A 297 19.00 -1.65 -11.57
C ILE A 297 18.13 -1.53 -10.33
N LEU A 298 18.49 -2.26 -9.27
CA LEU A 298 17.80 -2.24 -7.99
C LEU A 298 18.56 -1.37 -7.00
N ASP A 299 17.87 -0.42 -6.42
CA ASP A 299 18.39 0.49 -5.43
C ASP A 299 17.64 0.25 -4.10
N ALA A 300 18.34 -0.25 -3.09
CA ALA A 300 17.80 -0.27 -1.73
C ALA A 300 18.08 1.08 -1.07
N GLY A 301 17.04 1.82 -0.73
CA GLY A 301 17.15 3.14 -0.12
C GLY A 301 17.96 3.12 1.18
N HIS A 302 18.53 4.27 1.53
CA HIS A 302 19.28 4.45 2.78
C HIS A 302 20.50 3.52 2.93
N GLY A 303 20.90 3.18 4.16
CA GLY A 303 22.02 2.28 4.45
C GLY A 303 23.19 2.97 5.16
N GLY A 304 24.13 2.20 5.71
CA GLY A 304 25.26 2.73 6.46
C GLY A 304 24.81 3.51 7.69
N ARG A 305 25.18 4.80 7.79
CA ARG A 305 24.71 5.68 8.87
C ARG A 305 23.30 6.19 8.65
N ASP A 306 22.82 6.20 7.42
CA ASP A 306 21.47 6.59 7.08
C ASP A 306 20.53 5.39 7.26
N THR A 307 19.87 5.32 8.40
CA THR A 307 18.93 4.24 8.70
C THR A 307 17.60 4.37 7.96
N GLY A 308 17.36 5.51 7.32
CA GLY A 308 16.02 5.89 6.90
C GLY A 308 15.09 6.08 8.10
N THR A 309 13.82 5.86 7.88
CA THR A 309 12.80 5.84 8.92
C THR A 309 13.10 4.79 9.99
N LEU A 310 12.90 5.17 11.25
CA LEU A 310 13.05 4.29 12.41
C LEU A 310 11.77 4.32 13.25
N HIS A 311 11.02 3.24 13.22
CA HIS A 311 9.81 3.08 14.02
C HIS A 311 9.71 1.67 14.62
N GLY A 312 9.39 1.56 15.93
CA GLY A 312 9.12 0.29 16.59
C GLY A 312 10.22 -0.79 16.40
N GLY A 313 11.49 -0.36 16.33
CA GLY A 313 12.65 -1.23 16.09
C GLY A 313 12.84 -1.67 14.64
N VAL A 314 12.01 -1.17 13.70
CA VAL A 314 12.18 -1.37 12.25
C VAL A 314 13.06 -0.25 11.71
N TRP A 315 14.18 -0.63 11.09
CA TRP A 315 15.02 0.29 10.33
C TRP A 315 14.70 0.13 8.85
N GLU A 316 14.23 1.18 8.22
CA GLU A 316 13.89 1.18 6.80
C GLU A 316 15.00 0.56 5.95
N SER A 317 16.23 1.05 6.08
CA SER A 317 17.39 0.57 5.32
C SER A 317 17.60 -0.94 5.37
N THR A 318 17.32 -1.57 6.51
CA THR A 318 17.50 -3.01 6.69
C THR A 318 16.43 -3.82 5.95
N TYR A 319 15.18 -3.40 6.08
CA TYR A 319 14.05 -4.12 5.51
C TYR A 319 13.90 -3.92 4.00
N VAL A 320 14.15 -2.71 3.50
CA VAL A 320 14.13 -2.47 2.04
C VAL A 320 15.31 -3.18 1.35
N TYR A 321 16.46 -3.29 2.03
CA TYR A 321 17.60 -4.06 1.53
C TYR A 321 17.26 -5.56 1.42
N ASP A 322 16.58 -6.13 2.41
CA ASP A 322 16.13 -7.53 2.38
C ASP A 322 15.17 -7.78 1.21
N VAL A 323 14.18 -6.90 0.99
CA VAL A 323 13.25 -7.01 -0.15
C VAL A 323 14.00 -6.87 -1.48
N ALA A 324 14.96 -5.94 -1.59
CA ALA A 324 15.79 -5.78 -2.78
C ALA A 324 16.62 -7.05 -3.08
N CYS A 325 17.16 -7.69 -2.05
CA CYS A 325 17.91 -8.96 -2.20
C CYS A 325 17.01 -10.12 -2.65
N ARG A 326 15.76 -10.21 -2.12
CA ARG A 326 14.75 -11.17 -2.57
C ARG A 326 14.39 -10.96 -4.03
N LEU A 327 14.04 -9.73 -4.40
CA LEU A 327 13.73 -9.34 -5.77
C LEU A 327 14.90 -9.65 -6.73
N ARG A 328 16.14 -9.28 -6.33
CA ARG A 328 17.35 -9.63 -7.08
C ARG A 328 17.46 -11.15 -7.31
N ARG A 329 17.25 -11.94 -6.27
CA ARG A 329 17.33 -13.41 -6.36
C ARG A 329 16.29 -13.95 -7.35
N ILE A 330 15.03 -13.54 -7.23
CA ILE A 330 13.94 -13.99 -8.13
C ILE A 330 14.27 -13.65 -9.58
N LEU A 331 14.62 -12.40 -9.85
CA LEU A 331 14.92 -11.96 -11.22
C LEU A 331 16.15 -12.67 -11.80
N ALA A 332 17.21 -12.86 -11.02
CA ALA A 332 18.43 -13.51 -11.47
C ALA A 332 18.24 -15.03 -11.70
N GLU A 333 17.41 -15.69 -10.90
CA GLU A 333 17.18 -17.15 -10.99
C GLU A 333 16.08 -17.51 -11.99
N LYS A 334 15.06 -16.65 -12.13
CA LYS A 334 13.85 -16.95 -12.89
C LYS A 334 13.77 -16.24 -14.25
N THR A 335 14.70 -15.30 -14.54
CA THR A 335 14.68 -14.53 -15.79
C THR A 335 16.07 -14.44 -16.43
N ARG A 336 16.13 -13.86 -17.63
CA ARG A 336 17.39 -13.58 -18.34
C ARG A 336 17.83 -12.12 -18.19
N ALA A 337 17.29 -11.39 -17.23
CA ALA A 337 17.67 -10.01 -16.98
C ALA A 337 19.10 -9.92 -16.41
N GLU A 338 19.79 -8.87 -16.79
CA GLU A 338 20.99 -8.43 -16.08
C GLU A 338 20.54 -7.64 -14.84
N VAL A 339 20.74 -8.18 -13.64
CA VAL A 339 20.31 -7.56 -12.39
C VAL A 339 21.51 -6.94 -11.68
N LEU A 340 21.50 -5.61 -11.54
CA LEU A 340 22.54 -4.82 -10.89
C LEU A 340 21.99 -4.19 -9.62
N MET A 341 22.77 -4.24 -8.54
CA MET A 341 22.45 -3.56 -7.27
C MET A 341 23.27 -2.29 -7.15
N THR A 342 22.67 -1.24 -6.57
CA THR A 342 23.44 -0.04 -6.19
C THR A 342 24.16 -0.22 -4.86
N THR A 343 23.66 -1.10 -3.99
CA THR A 343 24.18 -1.31 -2.63
C THR A 343 24.52 -2.76 -2.37
N LYS A 344 25.45 -2.97 -1.42
CA LYS A 344 25.84 -4.30 -0.92
C LYS A 344 26.15 -4.22 0.57
N ASP A 345 25.63 -5.14 1.35
CA ASP A 345 26.05 -5.31 2.73
C ASP A 345 27.42 -5.99 2.77
N SER A 346 28.40 -5.38 3.43
CA SER A 346 29.79 -5.88 3.45
C SER A 346 29.96 -7.17 4.23
N VAL A 347 28.99 -7.52 5.12
CA VAL A 347 29.00 -8.73 5.94
C VAL A 347 28.14 -9.82 5.32
N LEU A 348 26.87 -9.48 5.01
CA LEU A 348 25.90 -10.44 4.50
C LEU A 348 25.96 -10.64 2.98
N GLY A 349 26.60 -9.73 2.27
CA GLY A 349 26.49 -9.69 0.80
C GLY A 349 25.02 -9.45 0.40
N TRP A 350 24.51 -10.25 -0.52
CA TRP A 350 23.12 -10.25 -0.96
C TRP A 350 22.34 -11.47 -0.45
N LYS A 351 22.76 -12.05 0.69
CA LYS A 351 22.05 -13.18 1.31
C LYS A 351 20.71 -12.72 1.85
N VAL A 352 19.71 -13.56 1.67
CA VAL A 352 18.34 -13.34 2.15
C VAL A 352 18.16 -14.15 3.44
N PRO A 353 17.93 -13.51 4.59
CA PRO A 353 17.61 -14.21 5.83
C PRO A 353 16.25 -14.91 5.74
N ASP A 354 16.19 -16.19 6.09
CA ASP A 354 14.96 -16.98 6.17
C ASP A 354 14.35 -16.90 7.57
N ARG A 355 13.88 -15.72 7.94
CA ARG A 355 13.24 -15.46 9.24
C ARG A 355 12.41 -14.18 9.25
N ASP A 356 11.47 -14.13 10.17
CA ASP A 356 10.84 -12.90 10.62
C ASP A 356 11.84 -12.02 11.38
N GLY A 357 11.52 -10.76 11.54
CA GLY A 357 12.34 -9.82 12.32
C GLY A 357 13.81 -9.79 11.92
N LEU A 358 14.27 -8.72 11.33
CA LEU A 358 15.64 -8.57 10.86
C LEU A 358 16.51 -7.86 11.89
N ARG A 359 17.77 -8.29 11.99
CA ARG A 359 18.78 -7.57 12.76
C ARG A 359 19.21 -6.35 11.97
N SER A 360 19.13 -5.17 12.58
CA SER A 360 19.58 -3.92 11.98
C SER A 360 21.05 -3.98 11.57
N SER A 361 21.35 -3.49 10.36
CA SER A 361 22.71 -3.45 9.81
C SER A 361 23.08 -2.04 9.37
N ARG A 362 24.32 -1.65 9.62
CA ARG A 362 24.98 -0.46 9.07
C ARG A 362 26.10 -0.82 8.10
N ALA A 363 26.16 -2.07 7.69
CA ALA A 363 27.24 -2.59 6.87
C ALA A 363 27.02 -2.39 5.36
N GLN A 364 25.93 -1.72 4.97
CA GLN A 364 25.65 -1.45 3.56
C GLN A 364 26.58 -0.37 3.01
N LEU A 365 27.11 -0.66 1.83
CA LEU A 365 27.97 0.21 1.05
C LEU A 365 27.29 0.52 -0.29
N LEU A 366 27.47 1.72 -0.79
CA LEU A 366 27.12 2.09 -2.16
C LEU A 366 28.24 1.65 -3.10
N LEU A 367 27.90 0.97 -4.20
CA LEU A 367 28.82 0.34 -5.13
C LEU A 367 29.39 1.30 -6.19
N THR A 368 29.66 2.53 -5.78
CA THR A 368 30.44 3.50 -6.55
C THR A 368 31.92 3.10 -6.63
N ASP A 369 32.70 3.80 -7.42
CA ASP A 369 34.15 3.61 -7.53
C ASP A 369 34.88 4.92 -7.16
N PRO A 370 35.57 4.97 -5.99
CA PRO A 370 35.59 3.95 -4.94
C PRO A 370 34.24 3.73 -4.26
N THR A 371 34.05 2.60 -3.58
CA THR A 371 32.83 2.32 -2.81
C THR A 371 32.61 3.36 -1.72
N TYR A 372 31.34 3.76 -1.51
CA TYR A 372 30.97 4.76 -0.51
C TYR A 372 30.26 4.11 0.70
N SER A 373 30.70 4.46 1.90
CA SER A 373 30.22 3.87 3.16
C SER A 373 28.86 4.41 3.62
N LEU A 374 28.18 5.24 2.83
CA LEU A 374 26.92 5.89 3.19
C LEU A 374 27.00 6.67 4.52
N ALA A 375 28.13 7.37 4.72
CA ALA A 375 28.40 8.14 5.92
C ALA A 375 27.56 9.42 6.04
N ASP A 376 27.21 10.03 4.92
CA ASP A 376 26.37 11.23 4.80
C ASP A 376 25.17 10.95 3.88
N PRO A 377 23.93 11.11 4.36
CA PRO A 377 22.71 10.84 3.56
C PRO A 377 22.63 11.69 2.29
N THR A 378 23.03 12.98 2.36
CA THR A 378 22.97 13.90 1.23
C THR A 378 23.96 13.51 0.13
N VAL A 379 25.17 13.10 0.52
CA VAL A 379 26.17 12.55 -0.43
C VAL A 379 25.67 11.24 -1.00
N GLY A 380 25.15 10.36 -0.14
CA GLY A 380 24.65 9.03 -0.53
C GLY A 380 23.57 9.12 -1.60
N VAL A 381 22.52 9.92 -1.39
CA VAL A 381 21.42 10.05 -2.36
C VAL A 381 21.89 10.60 -3.70
N ASN A 382 22.87 11.49 -3.70
CA ASN A 382 23.42 12.01 -4.95
C ASN A 382 24.30 10.98 -5.66
N LEU A 383 25.14 10.25 -4.95
CA LEU A 383 25.97 9.20 -5.56
C LEU A 383 25.15 8.04 -6.13
N ARG A 384 23.95 7.76 -5.60
CA ARG A 384 23.02 6.74 -6.14
C ARG A 384 22.61 7.02 -7.58
N TRP A 385 22.15 8.23 -7.87
CA TRP A 385 21.76 8.56 -9.23
C TRP A 385 22.98 8.69 -10.18
N TYR A 386 24.16 9.13 -9.70
CA TYR A 386 25.40 9.06 -10.49
C TYR A 386 25.75 7.62 -10.84
N LEU A 387 25.67 6.70 -9.86
CA LEU A 387 25.91 5.28 -10.09
C LEU A 387 24.91 4.70 -11.11
N ALA A 388 23.61 4.96 -10.95
CA ALA A 388 22.60 4.51 -11.92
C ALA A 388 22.89 5.03 -13.34
N ASN A 389 23.30 6.30 -13.46
CA ASN A 389 23.69 6.91 -14.73
C ASN A 389 24.99 6.32 -15.33
N SER A 390 25.88 5.81 -14.50
CA SER A 390 27.04 5.05 -14.97
C SER A 390 26.64 3.65 -15.43
N LEU A 391 25.80 2.96 -14.62
CA LEU A 391 25.36 1.59 -14.88
C LEU A 391 24.59 1.46 -16.21
N ILE A 392 23.72 2.42 -16.57
CA ILE A 392 22.97 2.38 -17.83
C ILE A 392 23.88 2.42 -19.06
N ARG A 393 25.08 3.01 -18.96
CA ARG A 393 26.04 3.13 -20.06
C ARG A 393 26.96 1.94 -20.20
N ARG A 394 27.03 1.04 -19.22
CA ARG A 394 27.90 -0.15 -19.27
C ARG A 394 27.42 -1.12 -20.35
N PRO A 395 28.36 -1.82 -21.05
CA PRO A 395 27.97 -2.94 -21.90
C PRO A 395 27.25 -4.03 -21.10
N GLY A 396 26.40 -4.79 -21.75
CA GLY A 396 25.78 -6.00 -21.19
C GLY A 396 26.81 -7.13 -20.97
N PRO A 397 26.38 -8.27 -20.37
CA PRO A 397 27.25 -9.42 -20.11
C PRO A 397 27.90 -10.01 -21.37
N ASP A 398 27.27 -9.85 -22.52
CA ASP A 398 27.74 -10.27 -23.84
C ASP A 398 28.62 -9.23 -24.54
N GLY A 399 28.90 -8.08 -23.90
CA GLY A 399 29.65 -6.97 -24.45
C GLY A 399 28.84 -6.04 -25.35
N THR A 400 27.55 -6.33 -25.59
CA THR A 400 26.69 -5.46 -26.41
C THR A 400 26.13 -4.30 -25.60
N LYS A 401 25.71 -3.23 -26.29
CA LYS A 401 25.05 -2.10 -25.66
C LYS A 401 23.61 -2.46 -25.32
N VAL A 402 23.24 -2.29 -24.06
CA VAL A 402 21.84 -2.40 -23.63
C VAL A 402 21.12 -1.09 -23.97
N PRO A 403 20.02 -1.11 -24.74
CA PRO A 403 19.23 0.08 -25.04
C PRO A 403 18.68 0.71 -23.75
N PRO A 404 18.68 2.05 -23.61
CA PRO A 404 18.13 2.72 -22.43
C PRO A 404 16.68 2.32 -22.13
N GLU A 405 15.88 2.10 -23.17
CA GLU A 405 14.46 1.71 -23.09
C GLU A 405 14.29 0.30 -22.48
N ARG A 406 15.32 -0.54 -22.56
CA ARG A 406 15.40 -1.87 -21.92
C ARG A 406 16.07 -1.86 -20.56
N THR A 407 16.31 -0.69 -20.00
CA THR A 407 16.83 -0.54 -18.65
C THR A 407 15.75 0.02 -17.75
N ILE A 408 15.55 -0.59 -16.57
CA ILE A 408 14.69 -0.06 -15.52
C ILE A 408 15.51 0.22 -14.26
N PHE A 409 15.05 1.20 -13.50
CA PHE A 409 15.58 1.53 -12.18
C PHE A 409 14.45 1.49 -11.16
N VAL A 410 14.60 0.67 -10.12
CA VAL A 410 13.64 0.52 -9.03
C VAL A 410 14.34 0.85 -7.72
N SER A 411 13.99 1.97 -7.11
CA SER A 411 14.43 2.34 -5.76
C SER A 411 13.37 1.89 -4.76
N LEU A 412 13.78 1.12 -3.75
CA LEU A 412 12.89 0.58 -2.72
C LEU A 412 13.07 1.37 -1.43
N HIS A 413 11.96 1.82 -0.89
CA HIS A 413 11.82 2.60 0.33
C HIS A 413 10.66 2.10 1.19
N ALA A 414 10.54 2.61 2.40
CA ALA A 414 9.39 2.41 3.29
C ALA A 414 9.23 3.67 4.16
N ASP A 415 8.34 4.51 3.74
CA ASP A 415 8.16 5.88 4.24
C ASP A 415 7.68 5.93 5.71
N SER A 416 7.74 7.13 6.30
CA SER A 416 7.08 7.45 7.55
C SER A 416 6.08 8.58 7.33
N LEU A 417 4.87 8.18 7.02
CA LEU A 417 3.76 9.08 6.73
C LEU A 417 2.82 9.17 7.93
N HIS A 418 1.76 9.97 7.80
CA HIS A 418 0.69 10.01 8.80
C HIS A 418 0.18 8.58 9.10
N PRO A 419 -0.06 8.20 10.37
CA PRO A 419 -0.47 6.82 10.72
C PRO A 419 -1.77 6.32 10.08
N SER A 420 -2.66 7.23 9.64
CA SER A 420 -3.88 6.86 8.90
C SER A 420 -3.61 6.45 7.45
N VAL A 421 -2.41 6.69 6.93
CA VAL A 421 -1.99 6.25 5.60
C VAL A 421 -1.45 4.84 5.70
N ARG A 422 -1.85 3.95 4.78
CA ARG A 422 -1.44 2.56 4.78
C ARG A 422 -1.13 2.06 3.37
N GLY A 423 -0.23 1.09 3.29
CA GLY A 423 0.07 0.34 2.09
C GLY A 423 1.11 0.98 1.18
N ALA A 424 1.47 0.23 0.15
CA ALA A 424 2.49 0.63 -0.82
C ALA A 424 2.02 1.76 -1.74
N MET A 425 2.97 2.58 -2.19
CA MET A 425 2.78 3.58 -3.23
C MET A 425 4.03 3.71 -4.11
N VAL A 426 3.90 4.35 -5.26
CA VAL A 426 5.00 4.50 -6.20
C VAL A 426 5.13 5.94 -6.65
N TYR A 427 6.34 6.49 -6.54
CA TYR A 427 6.68 7.78 -7.12
C TYR A 427 7.31 7.60 -8.50
N VAL A 428 6.91 8.45 -9.44
CA VAL A 428 7.47 8.56 -10.79
C VAL A 428 8.05 9.96 -11.01
N PRO A 429 8.96 10.15 -11.97
CA PRO A 429 9.59 11.45 -12.20
C PRO A 429 8.66 12.41 -12.94
N GLY A 430 7.80 13.15 -12.22
CA GLY A 430 6.91 14.16 -12.82
C GLY A 430 7.68 15.22 -13.58
N GLU A 431 7.34 15.44 -14.85
CA GLU A 431 8.06 16.30 -15.80
C GLU A 431 8.25 17.71 -15.26
N ARG A 432 7.20 18.32 -14.76
CA ARG A 432 7.16 19.68 -14.19
C ARG A 432 8.20 19.92 -13.10
N TYR A 433 8.56 18.88 -12.34
CA TYR A 433 9.45 18.95 -11.18
C TYR A 433 10.89 18.58 -11.51
N LEU A 434 11.18 18.19 -12.74
CA LEU A 434 12.52 17.85 -13.19
C LEU A 434 13.25 19.11 -13.69
N ARG A 435 14.52 19.25 -13.31
CA ARG A 435 15.38 20.32 -13.81
C ARG A 435 16.03 19.93 -15.13
N GLU A 436 16.19 20.89 -16.02
CA GLU A 436 16.84 20.66 -17.31
C GLU A 436 18.31 20.28 -17.17
N ARG A 437 19.00 20.85 -16.20
CA ARG A 437 20.42 20.62 -15.97
C ARG A 437 20.73 20.56 -14.49
N TYR A 438 21.56 19.59 -14.09
CA TYR A 438 21.99 19.45 -12.71
C TYR A 438 23.31 18.68 -12.59
N GLY A 439 24.12 19.05 -11.58
CA GLY A 439 25.33 18.35 -11.20
C GLY A 439 25.75 18.70 -9.79
N LYS A 440 26.61 17.89 -9.20
CA LYS A 440 27.22 18.12 -7.90
C LYS A 440 28.71 18.37 -8.06
N THR A 441 29.22 19.37 -7.37
CA THR A 441 30.63 19.73 -7.33
C THR A 441 31.14 19.65 -5.89
N GLY A 442 32.45 19.73 -5.71
CA GLY A 442 33.11 19.74 -4.42
C GLY A 442 33.79 18.43 -4.03
N PRO A 443 34.62 18.45 -2.97
CA PRO A 443 35.50 17.34 -2.59
C PRO A 443 34.76 16.06 -2.25
N ALA A 444 33.53 16.16 -1.71
CA ALA A 444 32.71 15.01 -1.37
C ALA A 444 32.31 14.15 -2.58
N TYR A 445 32.39 14.68 -3.80
CA TYR A 445 31.99 14.01 -5.04
C TYR A 445 33.17 13.75 -6.01
N ALA A 446 34.20 14.56 -5.93
CA ALA A 446 35.31 14.59 -6.93
C ALA A 446 36.11 13.28 -7.02
N ALA A 447 36.09 12.46 -5.95
CA ALA A 447 36.83 11.21 -5.95
C ALA A 447 36.17 10.12 -6.84
N TYR A 448 34.83 10.16 -7.01
CA TYR A 448 34.06 9.07 -7.60
C TYR A 448 34.13 9.07 -9.15
N ARG A 449 34.37 7.88 -9.71
CA ARG A 449 34.41 7.67 -11.17
C ARG A 449 33.08 8.08 -11.82
N GLU A 450 31.97 7.71 -11.28
CA GLU A 450 30.63 7.98 -11.80
C GLU A 450 30.35 9.48 -11.94
N VAL A 451 30.89 10.29 -11.03
CA VAL A 451 30.82 11.76 -11.07
C VAL A 451 31.75 12.31 -12.13
N LYS A 452 32.98 11.78 -12.26
CA LYS A 452 33.92 12.18 -13.28
C LYS A 452 33.44 11.84 -14.69
N GLU A 453 32.78 10.68 -14.88
CA GLU A 453 32.22 10.26 -16.17
C GLU A 453 31.08 11.17 -16.64
N GLN A 454 30.30 11.69 -15.75
CA GLN A 454 29.16 12.57 -16.07
C GLN A 454 28.87 13.57 -14.94
N PRO A 455 29.70 14.60 -14.79
CA PRO A 455 29.58 15.56 -13.70
C PRO A 455 28.28 16.37 -13.75
N VAL A 456 27.68 16.50 -14.92
CA VAL A 456 26.40 17.18 -15.13
C VAL A 456 25.48 16.31 -15.97
N VAL A 457 24.26 16.18 -15.54
CA VAL A 457 23.15 15.58 -16.31
C VAL A 457 22.28 16.68 -16.91
N SER A 458 21.74 16.42 -18.09
CA SER A 458 20.76 17.30 -18.74
C SER A 458 19.66 16.49 -19.35
N PHE A 459 18.48 17.07 -19.40
CA PHE A 459 17.27 16.47 -19.96
C PHE A 459 16.56 17.52 -20.81
N ASN A 460 16.26 17.19 -22.05
CA ASN A 460 15.31 17.99 -22.82
C ASN A 460 13.86 17.67 -22.37
N ARG A 461 12.90 18.52 -22.77
CA ARG A 461 11.50 18.35 -22.37
C ARG A 461 10.92 17.02 -22.86
N LYS A 462 11.22 16.61 -24.10
CA LYS A 462 10.73 15.34 -24.67
C LYS A 462 11.19 14.13 -23.86
N GLU A 463 12.46 14.11 -23.42
CA GLU A 463 12.99 13.05 -22.55
C GLU A 463 12.27 13.02 -21.20
N ARG A 464 11.96 14.18 -20.61
CA ARG A 464 11.25 14.26 -19.32
C ARG A 464 9.81 13.73 -19.44
N VAL A 465 9.06 14.19 -20.45
CA VAL A 465 7.68 13.74 -20.72
C VAL A 465 7.64 12.24 -21.01
N ALA A 466 8.53 11.74 -21.87
CA ALA A 466 8.61 10.32 -22.20
C ALA A 466 8.91 9.48 -20.95
N SER A 467 9.84 9.93 -20.11
CA SER A 467 10.18 9.22 -18.88
C SER A 467 9.03 9.20 -17.85
N GLU A 468 8.26 10.28 -17.71
CA GLU A 468 7.04 10.27 -16.90
C GLU A 468 6.06 9.22 -17.41
N GLY A 469 5.80 9.17 -18.72
CA GLY A 469 4.86 8.24 -19.34
C GLY A 469 5.22 6.76 -19.11
N VAL A 470 6.45 6.38 -19.47
CA VAL A 470 6.88 4.97 -19.31
C VAL A 470 7.03 4.57 -17.84
N SER A 471 7.50 5.48 -16.97
CA SER A 471 7.59 5.22 -15.54
C SER A 471 6.21 5.07 -14.89
N THR A 472 5.21 5.83 -15.35
CA THR A 472 3.82 5.69 -14.92
C THR A 472 3.22 4.34 -15.32
N ALA A 473 3.53 3.84 -16.53
CA ALA A 473 3.12 2.51 -16.94
C ALA A 473 3.71 1.41 -16.05
N LEU A 474 5.01 1.49 -15.74
CA LEU A 474 5.67 0.57 -14.81
C LEU A 474 5.06 0.65 -13.40
N ALA A 475 4.85 1.86 -12.89
CA ALA A 475 4.27 2.08 -11.57
C ALA A 475 2.85 1.51 -11.45
N ASN A 476 2.00 1.70 -12.46
CA ASN A 476 0.66 1.12 -12.51
C ASN A 476 0.71 -0.41 -12.54
N GLY A 477 1.66 -0.99 -13.27
CA GLY A 477 1.89 -2.44 -13.27
C GLY A 477 2.30 -2.97 -11.89
N ILE A 478 3.18 -2.25 -11.17
CA ILE A 478 3.58 -2.59 -9.80
C ILE A 478 2.36 -2.54 -8.86
N ILE A 479 1.57 -1.47 -8.90
CA ILE A 479 0.38 -1.33 -8.06
C ILE A 479 -0.66 -2.42 -8.37
N ALA A 480 -0.84 -2.77 -9.64
CA ALA A 480 -1.74 -3.87 -10.03
C ALA A 480 -1.26 -5.22 -9.47
N ALA A 481 0.02 -5.55 -9.61
CA ALA A 481 0.59 -6.79 -9.10
C ALA A 481 0.51 -6.90 -7.56
N LEU A 482 0.73 -5.80 -6.84
CA LEU A 482 0.58 -5.77 -5.39
C LEU A 482 -0.89 -6.00 -4.97
N ARG A 483 -1.85 -5.39 -5.66
CA ARG A 483 -3.28 -5.60 -5.41
C ARG A 483 -3.72 -7.04 -5.71
N GLU A 484 -3.26 -7.59 -6.82
CA GLU A 484 -3.55 -8.97 -7.21
C GLU A 484 -3.03 -9.97 -6.16
N ALA A 485 -1.88 -9.69 -5.57
CA ALA A 485 -1.34 -10.48 -4.46
C ALA A 485 -2.03 -10.20 -3.10
N GLY A 486 -3.05 -9.35 -3.04
CA GLY A 486 -3.74 -8.99 -1.80
C GLY A 486 -2.89 -8.15 -0.84
N LEU A 487 -1.82 -7.53 -1.31
CA LEU A 487 -0.94 -6.69 -0.49
C LEU A 487 -1.55 -5.29 -0.31
N PRO A 488 -1.34 -4.66 0.86
CA PRO A 488 -1.84 -3.31 1.11
C PRO A 488 -1.27 -2.32 0.10
N VAL A 489 -2.15 -1.56 -0.54
CA VAL A 489 -1.81 -0.46 -1.44
C VAL A 489 -2.52 0.79 -0.96
N HIS A 490 -1.86 1.93 -1.03
CA HIS A 490 -2.43 3.21 -0.64
C HIS A 490 -3.77 3.46 -1.34
N SER A 491 -4.80 3.81 -0.56
CA SER A 491 -6.19 3.90 -1.04
C SER A 491 -6.40 5.03 -2.06
N PHE A 492 -5.62 6.12 -1.96
CA PHE A 492 -5.79 7.31 -2.80
C PHE A 492 -4.51 7.64 -3.55
N SER A 493 -4.59 7.75 -4.88
CA SER A 493 -3.46 8.11 -5.74
C SER A 493 -2.17 7.32 -5.41
N PRO A 494 -2.18 5.98 -5.54
CA PRO A 494 -1.01 5.16 -5.19
C PRO A 494 0.19 5.38 -6.13
N VAL A 495 -0.02 5.98 -7.31
CA VAL A 495 1.04 6.45 -8.20
C VAL A 495 1.08 7.97 -8.18
N ARG A 496 2.24 8.53 -7.85
CA ARG A 496 2.44 9.97 -7.64
C ARG A 496 3.61 10.50 -8.45
N THR A 497 3.47 11.70 -8.99
CA THR A 497 4.51 12.36 -9.79
C THR A 497 5.46 13.21 -8.96
N HIS A 498 5.15 13.46 -7.69
CA HIS A 498 5.93 14.29 -6.79
C HIS A 498 5.58 14.03 -5.32
N VAL A 499 6.44 14.49 -4.44
CA VAL A 499 6.24 14.55 -2.99
C VAL A 499 5.75 15.95 -2.63
N ILE A 500 4.78 16.05 -1.71
CA ILE A 500 4.33 17.32 -1.11
C ILE A 500 4.73 17.29 0.37
N ARG A 501 5.53 18.27 0.81
CA ARG A 501 5.91 18.41 2.22
C ARG A 501 6.26 19.86 2.54
N ALA A 502 5.76 20.38 3.66
CA ALA A 502 5.97 21.76 4.11
C ALA A 502 5.68 22.79 3.00
N GLY A 503 4.57 22.61 2.26
CA GLY A 503 4.16 23.48 1.16
C GLY A 503 5.05 23.45 -0.08
N ARG A 504 6.00 22.52 -0.17
CA ARG A 504 6.90 22.35 -1.32
C ARG A 504 6.60 21.07 -2.06
N GLU A 505 6.81 21.11 -3.37
CA GLU A 505 6.62 19.98 -4.27
C GLU A 505 7.95 19.64 -4.96
N TRP A 506 8.32 18.37 -4.96
CA TRP A 506 9.55 17.93 -5.64
C TRP A 506 9.52 16.43 -5.97
N VAL A 507 10.34 16.04 -6.92
CA VAL A 507 10.67 14.62 -7.19
C VAL A 507 11.87 14.21 -6.33
N PRO A 508 11.86 13.03 -5.69
CA PRO A 508 13.04 12.49 -5.00
C PRO A 508 14.31 12.55 -5.84
N ALA A 509 15.43 12.94 -5.25
CA ALA A 509 16.65 13.20 -6.01
C ALA A 509 17.14 11.98 -6.80
N VAL A 510 16.94 10.78 -6.28
CA VAL A 510 17.31 9.51 -6.93
C VAL A 510 16.55 9.28 -8.25
N LEU A 511 15.35 9.83 -8.39
CA LEU A 511 14.58 9.83 -9.64
C LEU A 511 14.87 11.07 -10.49
N ARG A 512 14.96 12.24 -9.84
CA ARG A 512 15.00 13.54 -10.49
C ARG A 512 16.21 13.72 -11.42
N TYR A 513 17.35 13.14 -11.05
CA TYR A 513 18.63 13.28 -11.79
C TYR A 513 19.11 11.99 -12.44
N ASN A 514 18.33 10.95 -12.37
CA ASN A 514 18.59 9.66 -12.96
C ASN A 514 18.17 9.66 -14.44
N ARG A 515 19.06 9.18 -15.32
CA ARG A 515 18.82 9.15 -16.77
C ARG A 515 18.21 7.85 -17.28
N VAL A 516 17.96 6.88 -16.41
CA VAL A 516 17.22 5.68 -16.79
C VAL A 516 15.79 6.10 -17.15
N PRO A 517 15.30 5.84 -18.39
CA PRO A 517 13.97 6.28 -18.81
C PRO A 517 12.86 5.70 -17.92
N ASN A 518 12.91 4.40 -17.66
CA ASN A 518 11.94 3.64 -16.86
C ASN A 518 12.42 3.60 -15.41
N ARG A 519 12.01 4.57 -14.59
CA ARG A 519 12.47 4.67 -13.19
C ARG A 519 11.36 4.98 -12.22
N VAL A 520 11.34 4.24 -11.13
CA VAL A 520 10.36 4.38 -10.05
C VAL A 520 11.03 4.34 -8.69
N LEU A 521 10.39 4.98 -7.70
CA LEU A 521 10.64 4.78 -6.29
C LEU A 521 9.40 4.16 -5.68
N VAL A 522 9.55 3.00 -5.08
CA VAL A 522 8.46 2.23 -4.46
C VAL A 522 8.57 2.36 -2.96
N GLU A 523 7.57 2.97 -2.35
CA GLU A 523 7.33 2.90 -0.92
C GLU A 523 6.58 1.60 -0.64
N LEU A 524 7.25 0.63 -0.04
CA LEU A 524 6.73 -0.73 0.17
C LEU A 524 5.64 -0.78 1.24
N ALA A 525 5.70 0.13 2.20
CA ALA A 525 4.81 0.22 3.35
C ALA A 525 4.99 1.57 4.04
N ASN A 526 4.01 2.01 4.83
CA ASN A 526 4.16 3.16 5.73
C ASN A 526 4.62 2.71 7.11
N LEU A 527 5.89 2.93 7.45
CA LEU A 527 6.42 2.59 8.79
C LEU A 527 5.83 3.46 9.91
N GLY A 528 5.18 4.58 9.60
CA GLY A 528 4.34 5.35 10.52
C GLY A 528 3.07 4.61 10.96
N ASN A 529 2.56 3.70 10.13
CA ASN A 529 1.41 2.86 10.42
C ASN A 529 1.83 1.57 11.14
N GLU A 530 1.11 1.19 12.21
CA GLU A 530 1.48 0.04 13.04
C GLU A 530 1.30 -1.30 12.32
N GLU A 531 0.23 -1.45 11.56
CA GLU A 531 -0.07 -2.68 10.83
C GLU A 531 0.94 -2.92 9.71
N ASP A 532 1.29 -1.88 8.95
CA ASP A 532 2.32 -1.96 7.91
C ASP A 532 3.68 -2.32 8.50
N ARG A 533 4.03 -1.77 9.69
CA ARG A 533 5.25 -2.16 10.41
C ARG A 533 5.23 -3.62 10.84
N ALA A 534 4.09 -4.11 11.33
CA ALA A 534 3.94 -5.51 11.71
C ALA A 534 4.13 -6.44 10.50
N LEU A 535 3.49 -6.12 9.38
CA LEU A 535 3.65 -6.87 8.12
C LEU A 535 5.10 -6.88 7.64
N MET A 536 5.79 -5.72 7.61
CA MET A 536 7.18 -5.63 7.19
C MET A 536 8.11 -6.52 8.01
N LYS A 537 7.81 -6.78 9.29
CA LYS A 537 8.58 -7.69 10.13
C LYS A 537 8.45 -9.14 9.67
N THR A 538 7.36 -9.55 9.04
CA THR A 538 7.14 -10.93 8.62
C THR A 538 7.94 -11.27 7.35
N ARG A 539 8.50 -12.48 7.29
CA ARG A 539 9.19 -12.99 6.10
C ARG A 539 8.24 -13.12 4.91
N VAL A 540 7.07 -13.68 5.15
CA VAL A 540 6.06 -13.94 4.12
C VAL A 540 5.68 -12.66 3.39
N PHE A 541 5.42 -11.57 4.10
CA PHE A 541 5.10 -10.28 3.48
C PHE A 541 6.24 -9.77 2.59
N ARG A 542 7.50 -9.87 3.03
CA ARG A 542 8.66 -9.46 2.24
C ARG A 542 8.88 -10.35 1.01
N ASP A 543 8.61 -11.65 1.11
CA ASP A 543 8.62 -12.56 -0.06
C ASP A 543 7.54 -12.13 -1.05
N SER A 544 6.29 -11.95 -0.62
CA SER A 544 5.17 -11.53 -1.47
C SER A 544 5.40 -10.18 -2.15
N LEU A 545 6.01 -9.21 -1.44
CA LEU A 545 6.42 -7.94 -2.04
C LEU A 545 7.41 -8.16 -3.19
N ALA A 546 8.46 -8.97 -2.95
CA ALA A 546 9.49 -9.23 -3.95
C ALA A 546 8.94 -10.00 -5.16
N GLU A 547 8.06 -10.96 -4.95
CA GLU A 547 7.38 -11.73 -6.01
C GLU A 547 6.48 -10.83 -6.86
N SER A 548 5.67 -9.98 -6.22
CA SER A 548 4.80 -9.03 -6.94
C SER A 548 5.60 -8.02 -7.76
N LEU A 549 6.71 -7.50 -7.21
CA LEU A 549 7.61 -6.61 -7.93
C LEU A 549 8.27 -7.33 -9.13
N ALA A 550 8.70 -8.58 -8.95
CA ALA A 550 9.27 -9.36 -10.05
C ALA A 550 8.24 -9.61 -11.15
N SER A 551 7.02 -9.98 -10.79
CA SER A 551 5.91 -10.18 -11.73
C SER A 551 5.59 -8.90 -12.52
N ALA A 552 5.55 -7.75 -11.83
CA ALA A 552 5.34 -6.45 -12.48
C ALA A 552 6.46 -6.10 -13.48
N VAL A 553 7.72 -6.34 -13.11
CA VAL A 553 8.88 -6.11 -14.00
C VAL A 553 8.80 -6.99 -15.25
N VAL A 554 8.45 -8.27 -15.09
CA VAL A 554 8.30 -9.20 -16.22
C VAL A 554 7.13 -8.80 -17.11
N ALA A 555 5.97 -8.50 -16.52
CA ALA A 555 4.78 -8.08 -17.25
C ALA A 555 5.00 -6.76 -18.02
N PHE A 556 5.76 -5.82 -17.45
CA PHE A 556 6.09 -4.55 -18.09
C PHE A 556 6.78 -4.74 -19.46
N PHE A 557 7.60 -5.77 -19.62
CA PHE A 557 8.23 -6.13 -20.89
C PHE A 557 7.45 -7.18 -21.69
N GLY A 558 6.17 -7.43 -21.37
CA GLY A 558 5.30 -8.35 -22.09
C GLY A 558 5.63 -9.83 -21.87
N GLY A 559 6.27 -10.16 -20.75
CA GLY A 559 6.59 -11.53 -20.35
C GLY A 559 5.45 -12.21 -19.57
N PRO A 560 5.34 -13.55 -19.60
CA PRO A 560 4.52 -14.27 -18.64
C PRO A 560 5.14 -14.20 -17.23
N PRO A 561 4.37 -14.53 -16.17
CA PRO A 561 4.88 -14.55 -14.80
C PRO A 561 6.20 -15.34 -14.64
N PRO A 562 7.09 -14.96 -13.73
CA PRO A 562 8.42 -15.58 -13.56
C PRO A 562 8.41 -17.09 -13.30
N GLU A 563 7.35 -17.62 -12.72
CA GLU A 563 7.18 -19.03 -12.40
C GLU A 563 7.10 -19.94 -13.65
N LEU A 564 6.70 -19.38 -14.79
CA LEU A 564 6.60 -20.09 -16.07
C LEU A 564 7.94 -20.19 -16.78
N TYR A 565 8.98 -19.51 -16.31
CA TYR A 565 10.33 -19.69 -16.79
C TYR A 565 10.99 -20.83 -16.02
N GLY A 566 11.29 -21.93 -16.69
CA GLY A 566 12.16 -22.97 -16.14
C GLY A 566 13.54 -22.40 -15.70
N PRO A 567 14.39 -23.19 -15.03
CA PRO A 567 15.73 -22.75 -14.65
C PRO A 567 16.44 -22.18 -15.87
N VAL A 568 17.01 -20.97 -15.71
CA VAL A 568 17.74 -20.26 -16.77
C VAL A 568 18.86 -21.17 -17.24
N PRO A 569 18.93 -21.55 -18.54
CA PRO A 569 20.06 -22.33 -19.01
C PRO A 569 21.35 -21.54 -18.78
N PRO A 570 22.45 -22.20 -18.39
CA PRO A 570 23.73 -21.54 -18.19
C PRO A 570 24.09 -20.71 -19.44
N PRO A 571 24.75 -19.55 -19.28
CA PRO A 571 25.19 -18.77 -20.42
C PRO A 571 26.04 -19.66 -21.32
N PRO A 572 25.97 -19.51 -22.66
CA PRO A 572 26.74 -20.32 -23.57
C PRO A 572 28.20 -20.22 -23.17
N SER A 573 28.82 -21.34 -22.89
CA SER A 573 30.24 -21.44 -22.59
C SER A 573 30.99 -20.65 -23.65
N LYS A 574 31.88 -19.74 -23.24
CA LYS A 574 32.77 -19.04 -24.17
C LYS A 574 33.43 -20.13 -25.02
N ALA A 575 33.11 -20.19 -26.29
CA ALA A 575 33.74 -21.10 -27.22
C ALA A 575 35.25 -20.95 -27.08
N ALA A 576 35.93 -22.03 -26.81
CA ALA A 576 37.40 -22.02 -26.73
C ALA A 576 37.92 -21.36 -28.01
N PRO A 577 38.91 -20.47 -27.94
CA PRO A 577 39.44 -19.79 -29.14
C PRO A 577 39.84 -20.84 -30.16
N GLN A 578 39.24 -20.81 -31.33
CA GLN A 578 39.62 -21.68 -32.42
C GLN A 578 41.09 -21.48 -32.72
N PRO A 579 41.88 -22.54 -32.92
CA PRO A 579 43.30 -22.40 -33.27
C PRO A 579 43.42 -21.61 -34.56
N VAL A 580 44.15 -20.49 -34.49
CA VAL A 580 44.45 -19.65 -35.61
C VAL A 580 45.19 -20.47 -36.67
N LYS A 581 44.59 -20.66 -37.85
CA LYS A 581 45.25 -21.31 -38.96
C LYS A 581 46.51 -20.50 -39.33
N PRO A 582 47.68 -21.16 -39.45
CA PRO A 582 48.94 -20.46 -39.78
C PRO A 582 48.82 -19.76 -41.13
N VAL A 583 49.12 -18.49 -41.15
CA VAL A 583 49.18 -17.67 -42.37
C VAL A 583 50.31 -18.20 -43.28
N PRO A 584 50.05 -18.52 -44.57
CA PRO A 584 51.09 -19.02 -45.46
C PRO A 584 52.14 -17.94 -45.69
N LYS A 585 53.44 -18.30 -45.44
CA LYS A 585 54.60 -17.44 -45.70
C LYS A 585 54.74 -17.19 -47.20
N LYS A 586 54.68 -15.92 -47.63
CA LYS A 586 55.00 -15.55 -49.00
C LYS A 586 56.44 -15.96 -49.38
N PRO A 587 56.69 -16.49 -50.60
CA PRO A 587 58.01 -16.90 -51.03
C PRO A 587 58.91 -15.69 -51.14
N ARG A 588 60.14 -15.79 -50.57
CA ARG A 588 61.22 -14.82 -50.72
C ARG A 588 61.71 -14.81 -52.19
N LYS A 589 61.55 -13.71 -52.90
CA LYS A 589 62.28 -13.52 -54.17
C LYS A 589 63.73 -13.47 -53.89
N LYS A 590 64.51 -14.40 -54.50
CA LYS A 590 65.97 -14.34 -54.60
C LYS A 590 66.35 -13.20 -55.58
N ARG A 591 67.28 -12.38 -55.17
CA ARG A 591 68.18 -11.66 -56.06
C ARG A 591 69.44 -12.46 -56.16
#